data_4ad5caaea4299e58a05d34b0b1c69f0a
#
_entry.id   4ad5caaea4299e58a05d34b0b1c69f0a
#
_cell.length_a   1.000
_cell.length_b   1.000
_cell.length_c   1.000
_cell.angle_alpha   90.00
_cell.angle_beta   90.00
_cell.angle_gamma   90.00
#
_symmetry.space_group_name_H-M   'P 1'
#
loop_
_entity.id
_entity.type
_entity.pdbx_description
1 polymer ?
#
loop_
_entity_poly.entity_id
_entity_poly.type
_entity_poly.pdbx_seq_one_letter_code
_entity_poly.pdbx_strand_id
1 'polypeptide(L)'
;MPIVMKFGGTSVADAAAIENVARIVATERAAFPVVVVSAMSGVTDALLAATPASIAAIFSRHLATAEQLLSGSELERFAELVKSAETQVRALLQIQNPSNRKAVQDSIVSFGEILSSALTAAVLNLRGVEARQVDARRCIITDEEHTSAAPLLRESFARTEDELRPLVNGGVVPVLGGFIGATLQGVTTTLGRGGSDYTAALIGAALKVDEIQIWTDVTGVLTADPRVVPEAQTIDRLSYSEAAELAYFGAKVLHPKTIQPAIENSIAVRICNSRMPQERGTLVGPQSETSARTIKAIAHKTGVTVVQITSLRMLGAYGFLRALFEVFDRHRVVIDVVTTSEVSVSLSLDDASALPSIVEELQQLGTVGIEKGRAIICVVGDGLRGTAGIEARVFSTISDINVSLISQGASSINFTFVIDEERVKEAVTRLHEEFFTRDNAQNRAR
;
A
#
# COMPACT_ATOMS: atom_id res chain seq x y z
N MET A 1 17.66 -18.22 4.97
CA MET A 1 17.28 -17.91 3.57
C MET A 1 17.32 -16.39 3.41
N PRO A 2 17.35 -15.83 2.20
CA PRO A 2 17.40 -14.38 2.00
C PRO A 2 16.13 -13.68 2.48
N ILE A 3 16.23 -12.37 2.71
CA ILE A 3 15.10 -11.47 2.96
C ILE A 3 15.06 -10.37 1.91
N VAL A 4 13.88 -9.77 1.67
CA VAL A 4 13.75 -8.57 0.86
C VAL A 4 13.44 -7.40 1.77
N MET A 5 14.21 -6.32 1.66
CA MET A 5 14.04 -5.10 2.43
C MET A 5 13.63 -3.96 1.49
N LYS A 6 12.37 -3.53 1.55
CA LYS A 6 11.89 -2.40 0.75
C LYS A 6 11.86 -1.12 1.58
N PHE A 7 12.46 -0.06 1.08
CA PHE A 7 12.47 1.26 1.71
C PHE A 7 11.63 2.25 0.90
N GLY A 8 10.63 2.85 1.56
CA GLY A 8 9.77 3.86 0.95
C GLY A 8 10.48 5.19 0.70
N GLY A 9 9.86 6.09 -0.07
CA GLY A 9 10.45 7.38 -0.42
C GLY A 9 10.83 8.25 0.77
N THR A 10 10.09 8.19 1.88
CA THR A 10 10.42 8.87 3.14
C THR A 10 11.66 8.29 3.82
N SER A 11 11.93 6.99 3.63
CA SER A 11 13.12 6.32 4.16
C SER A 11 14.40 6.59 3.36
N VAL A 12 14.29 7.18 2.18
CA VAL A 12 15.42 7.58 1.29
C VAL A 12 15.33 9.05 0.90
N ALA A 13 14.64 9.88 1.70
CA ALA A 13 14.30 11.26 1.36
C ALA A 13 15.50 12.22 1.28
N ASP A 14 16.53 11.97 2.06
CA ASP A 14 17.72 12.81 2.21
C ASP A 14 18.93 11.98 2.68
N ALA A 15 20.05 12.66 2.91
CA ALA A 15 21.31 12.02 3.32
C ALA A 15 21.18 11.26 4.65
N ALA A 16 20.50 11.83 5.64
CA ALA A 16 20.33 11.18 6.94
C ALA A 16 19.47 9.93 6.84
N ALA A 17 18.43 9.97 6.02
CA ALA A 17 17.56 8.83 5.76
C ALA A 17 18.31 7.68 5.05
N ILE A 18 19.11 7.98 4.02
CA ILE A 18 19.92 6.99 3.29
C ILE A 18 21.02 6.40 4.20
N GLU A 19 21.65 7.21 5.03
CA GLU A 19 22.60 6.73 6.05
C GLU A 19 21.94 5.76 7.03
N ASN A 20 20.70 6.05 7.43
CA ASN A 20 19.93 5.18 8.29
C ASN A 20 19.56 3.84 7.57
N VAL A 21 19.20 3.88 6.29
CA VAL A 21 19.01 2.67 5.48
C VAL A 21 20.28 1.81 5.49
N ALA A 22 21.45 2.42 5.25
CA ALA A 22 22.71 1.66 5.26
C ALA A 22 22.97 0.98 6.60
N ARG A 23 22.68 1.64 7.72
CA ARG A 23 22.80 1.07 9.06
C ARG A 23 21.83 -0.09 9.30
N ILE A 24 20.57 0.05 8.87
CA ILE A 24 19.56 -1.01 8.99
C ILE A 24 19.97 -2.22 8.15
N VAL A 25 20.38 -2.04 6.90
CA VAL A 25 20.84 -3.13 6.03
C VAL A 25 22.07 -3.82 6.58
N ALA A 26 23.02 -3.07 7.16
CA ALA A 26 24.20 -3.64 7.79
C ALA A 26 23.86 -4.55 9.00
N THR A 27 22.83 -4.21 9.78
CA THR A 27 22.33 -5.02 10.88
C THR A 27 21.74 -6.35 10.40
N GLU A 28 21.05 -6.34 9.25
CA GLU A 28 20.39 -7.52 8.66
C GLU A 28 21.31 -8.32 7.70
N ARG A 29 22.62 -7.99 7.62
CA ARG A 29 23.55 -8.60 6.66
C ARG A 29 23.57 -10.14 6.71
N ALA A 30 23.43 -10.72 7.90
CA ALA A 30 23.42 -12.18 8.09
C ALA A 30 22.20 -12.87 7.44
N ALA A 31 21.15 -12.13 7.15
CA ALA A 31 19.96 -12.62 6.46
C ALA A 31 20.03 -12.44 4.93
N PHE A 32 21.19 -12.14 4.35
CA PHE A 32 21.40 -11.99 2.90
C PHE A 32 20.36 -11.08 2.25
N PRO A 33 20.29 -9.79 2.64
CA PRO A 33 19.22 -8.89 2.20
C PRO A 33 19.31 -8.56 0.70
N VAL A 34 18.14 -8.47 0.07
CA VAL A 34 17.93 -7.82 -1.23
C VAL A 34 17.22 -6.51 -0.96
N VAL A 35 17.78 -5.38 -1.37
CA VAL A 35 17.29 -4.05 -1.07
C VAL A 35 16.50 -3.49 -2.25
N VAL A 36 15.27 -3.06 -1.99
CA VAL A 36 14.41 -2.36 -2.97
C VAL A 36 14.14 -0.96 -2.43
N VAL A 37 14.47 0.07 -3.20
CA VAL A 37 14.24 1.47 -2.80
C VAL A 37 13.26 2.16 -3.75
N SER A 38 12.44 3.04 -3.20
CA SER A 38 11.66 4.00 -3.99
C SER A 38 12.52 5.18 -4.41
N ALA A 39 12.01 6.04 -5.31
CA ALA A 39 12.57 7.37 -5.51
C ALA A 39 12.60 8.17 -4.19
N MET A 40 13.47 9.14 -4.06
CA MET A 40 13.48 10.09 -2.94
C MET A 40 12.12 10.79 -2.85
N SER A 41 11.65 11.04 -1.62
CA SER A 41 10.33 11.63 -1.37
C SER A 41 10.02 12.84 -2.26
N GLY A 42 8.87 12.80 -2.97
CA GLY A 42 8.42 13.87 -3.88
C GLY A 42 9.13 13.91 -5.24
N VAL A 43 10.13 13.08 -5.50
CA VAL A 43 10.85 13.07 -6.80
C VAL A 43 9.98 12.53 -7.92
N THR A 44 9.21 11.47 -7.66
CA THR A 44 8.30 10.89 -8.68
C THR A 44 7.27 11.93 -9.14
N ASP A 45 6.63 12.65 -8.21
CA ASP A 45 5.66 13.71 -8.53
C ASP A 45 6.33 14.88 -9.27
N ALA A 46 7.54 15.27 -8.86
CA ALA A 46 8.30 16.30 -9.53
C ALA A 46 8.69 15.90 -10.96
N LEU A 47 9.06 14.64 -11.21
CA LEU A 47 9.35 14.11 -12.54
C LEU A 47 8.09 14.04 -13.42
N LEU A 48 6.94 13.66 -12.85
CA LEU A 48 5.65 13.68 -13.56
C LEU A 48 5.24 15.09 -14.02
N ALA A 49 5.55 16.10 -13.20
CA ALA A 49 5.29 17.50 -13.49
C ALA A 49 6.47 18.21 -14.18
N ALA A 50 7.53 17.48 -14.58
CA ALA A 50 8.77 18.05 -15.06
C ALA A 50 8.59 18.83 -16.37
N THR A 51 9.28 19.96 -16.44
CA THR A 51 9.41 20.81 -17.63
C THR A 51 10.91 21.04 -17.91
N PRO A 52 11.29 21.47 -19.12
CA PRO A 52 12.69 21.84 -19.39
C PRO A 52 13.29 22.85 -18.43
N ALA A 53 12.45 23.68 -17.79
CA ALA A 53 12.90 24.69 -16.82
C ALA A 53 13.07 24.13 -15.40
N SER A 54 12.22 23.16 -14.98
CA SER A 54 12.24 22.61 -13.61
C SER A 54 13.19 21.43 -13.42
N ILE A 55 13.60 20.78 -14.51
CA ILE A 55 14.32 19.50 -14.46
C ILE A 55 15.65 19.60 -13.70
N ALA A 56 16.40 20.68 -13.86
CA ALA A 56 17.70 20.87 -13.23
C ALA A 56 17.58 20.82 -11.69
N ALA A 57 16.52 21.39 -11.12
CA ALA A 57 16.33 21.41 -9.66
C ALA A 57 16.09 19.99 -9.09
N ILE A 58 15.42 19.11 -9.85
CA ILE A 58 15.16 17.72 -9.45
C ILE A 58 16.48 16.96 -9.35
N PHE A 59 17.33 17.08 -10.37
CA PHE A 59 18.63 16.39 -10.41
C PHE A 59 19.67 16.99 -9.45
N SER A 60 19.66 18.33 -9.28
CA SER A 60 20.50 18.99 -8.28
C SER A 60 20.25 18.50 -6.86
N ARG A 61 19.00 18.12 -6.53
CA ARG A 61 18.66 17.55 -5.22
C ARG A 61 19.38 16.22 -4.99
N HIS A 62 19.45 15.33 -6.00
CA HIS A 62 20.18 14.08 -5.89
C HIS A 62 21.68 14.32 -5.69
N LEU A 63 22.25 15.29 -6.42
CA LEU A 63 23.65 15.63 -6.31
C LEU A 63 23.96 16.21 -4.92
N ALA A 64 23.17 17.16 -4.44
CA ALA A 64 23.34 17.75 -3.11
C ALA A 64 23.22 16.72 -1.97
N THR A 65 22.38 15.70 -2.14
CA THR A 65 22.30 14.57 -1.20
C THR A 65 23.55 13.70 -1.28
N ALA A 66 24.04 13.43 -2.49
CA ALA A 66 25.24 12.62 -2.69
C ALA A 66 26.50 13.31 -2.15
N GLU A 67 26.64 14.63 -2.30
CA GLU A 67 27.76 15.43 -1.76
C GLU A 67 27.90 15.32 -0.23
N GLN A 68 26.79 15.07 0.48
CA GLN A 68 26.81 14.86 1.93
C GLN A 68 27.23 13.42 2.33
N LEU A 69 27.15 12.46 1.42
CA LEU A 69 27.32 11.03 1.69
C LEU A 69 28.59 10.44 1.04
N LEU A 70 28.93 10.93 -0.14
CA LEU A 70 29.99 10.41 -0.99
C LEU A 70 31.14 11.41 -1.09
N SER A 71 32.33 10.91 -1.44
CA SER A 71 33.51 11.74 -1.71
C SER A 71 34.40 11.10 -2.78
N GLY A 72 35.33 11.87 -3.35
CA GLY A 72 36.32 11.40 -4.34
C GLY A 72 35.66 10.74 -5.56
N SER A 73 36.21 9.64 -6.02
CA SER A 73 35.78 8.97 -7.25
C SER A 73 34.35 8.42 -7.20
N GLU A 74 33.79 8.13 -6.04
CA GLU A 74 32.40 7.68 -5.92
C GLU A 74 31.44 8.84 -6.16
N LEU A 75 31.71 10.03 -5.61
CA LEU A 75 30.93 11.22 -5.89
C LEU A 75 31.00 11.62 -7.38
N GLU A 76 32.19 11.55 -7.97
CA GLU A 76 32.38 11.86 -9.40
C GLU A 76 31.54 10.92 -10.28
N ARG A 77 31.61 9.61 -10.02
CA ARG A 77 30.81 8.60 -10.76
C ARG A 77 29.31 8.85 -10.63
N PHE A 78 28.84 9.16 -9.41
CA PHE A 78 27.44 9.45 -9.21
C PHE A 78 27.01 10.77 -9.88
N ALA A 79 27.85 11.80 -9.85
CA ALA A 79 27.60 13.07 -10.53
C ALA A 79 27.50 12.89 -12.05
N GLU A 80 28.34 12.06 -12.66
CA GLU A 80 28.24 11.70 -14.08
C GLU A 80 26.93 10.99 -14.39
N LEU A 81 26.48 10.05 -13.53
CA LEU A 81 25.21 9.36 -13.68
C LEU A 81 24.03 10.37 -13.61
N VAL A 82 24.03 11.29 -12.65
CA VAL A 82 23.02 12.34 -12.53
C VAL A 82 22.97 13.22 -13.77
N LYS A 83 24.13 13.65 -14.29
CA LYS A 83 24.23 14.47 -15.48
C LYS A 83 23.71 13.73 -16.73
N SER A 84 24.05 12.46 -16.86
CA SER A 84 23.55 11.60 -17.95
C SER A 84 22.02 11.45 -17.87
N ALA A 85 21.48 11.19 -16.68
CA ALA A 85 20.05 11.10 -16.43
C ALA A 85 19.31 12.39 -16.79
N GLU A 86 19.83 13.54 -16.34
CA GLU A 86 19.27 14.85 -16.70
C GLU A 86 19.22 15.06 -18.21
N THR A 87 20.30 14.74 -18.91
CA THR A 87 20.39 14.87 -20.37
C THR A 87 19.34 13.99 -21.07
N GLN A 88 19.18 12.75 -20.63
CA GLN A 88 18.19 11.83 -21.19
C GLN A 88 16.78 12.32 -20.94
N VAL A 89 16.45 12.77 -19.72
CA VAL A 89 15.11 13.30 -19.42
C VAL A 89 14.81 14.56 -20.21
N ARG A 90 15.79 15.45 -20.40
CA ARG A 90 15.62 16.62 -21.27
C ARG A 90 15.29 16.23 -22.73
N ALA A 91 15.92 15.19 -23.25
CA ALA A 91 15.61 14.68 -24.59
C ALA A 91 14.20 14.06 -24.65
N LEU A 92 13.80 13.29 -23.62
CA LEU A 92 12.47 12.68 -23.52
C LEU A 92 11.36 13.75 -23.46
N LEU A 93 11.57 14.84 -22.73
CA LEU A 93 10.61 15.95 -22.65
C LEU A 93 10.38 16.68 -23.99
N GLN A 94 11.24 16.50 -24.99
CA GLN A 94 11.09 17.07 -26.32
C GLN A 94 10.24 16.19 -27.26
N ILE A 95 9.95 14.94 -26.84
CA ILE A 95 9.16 14.01 -27.66
C ILE A 95 7.68 14.43 -27.60
N GLN A 96 7.14 14.89 -28.71
CA GLN A 96 5.75 15.38 -28.80
C GLN A 96 4.77 14.36 -29.40
N ASN A 97 5.17 13.08 -29.55
CA ASN A 97 4.30 12.06 -30.13
C ASN A 97 3.22 11.60 -29.12
N PRO A 98 1.92 11.87 -29.37
CA PRO A 98 0.84 11.47 -28.47
C PRO A 98 0.76 9.97 -28.21
N SER A 99 1.10 9.13 -29.21
CA SER A 99 1.05 7.66 -29.10
C SER A 99 2.05 7.11 -28.10
N ASN A 100 3.15 7.81 -27.84
CA ASN A 100 4.22 7.37 -26.95
C ASN A 100 4.21 8.08 -25.59
N ARG A 101 3.19 8.89 -25.30
CA ARG A 101 3.17 9.75 -24.11
C ARG A 101 3.34 8.99 -22.81
N LYS A 102 2.63 7.87 -22.63
CA LYS A 102 2.71 7.03 -21.43
C LYS A 102 4.09 6.36 -21.31
N ALA A 103 4.66 5.83 -22.39
CA ALA A 103 5.98 5.22 -22.39
C ALA A 103 7.09 6.23 -22.08
N VAL A 104 6.97 7.45 -22.61
CA VAL A 104 7.87 8.57 -22.29
C VAL A 104 7.75 8.93 -20.82
N GLN A 105 6.54 9.01 -20.29
CA GLN A 105 6.28 9.27 -18.87
C GLN A 105 6.95 8.21 -17.97
N ASP A 106 6.75 6.92 -18.26
CA ASP A 106 7.40 5.82 -17.54
C ASP A 106 8.93 5.93 -17.57
N SER A 107 9.47 6.25 -18.73
CA SER A 107 10.91 6.45 -18.89
C SER A 107 11.43 7.62 -18.04
N ILE A 108 10.72 8.74 -18.01
CA ILE A 108 11.09 9.92 -17.21
C ILE A 108 11.08 9.60 -15.71
N VAL A 109 9.97 9.05 -15.21
CA VAL A 109 9.84 8.81 -13.76
C VAL A 109 10.79 7.74 -13.26
N SER A 110 11.19 6.78 -14.11
CA SER A 110 12.11 5.70 -13.74
C SER A 110 13.46 6.19 -13.20
N PHE A 111 13.90 7.38 -13.60
CA PHE A 111 15.16 7.96 -13.14
C PHE A 111 15.18 8.26 -11.65
N GLY A 112 14.02 8.49 -11.02
CA GLY A 112 13.94 8.65 -9.58
C GLY A 112 14.43 7.41 -8.83
N GLU A 113 13.96 6.24 -9.22
CA GLU A 113 14.34 4.96 -8.63
C GLU A 113 15.75 4.51 -9.02
N ILE A 114 16.15 4.75 -10.27
CA ILE A 114 17.50 4.44 -10.76
C ILE A 114 18.55 5.22 -9.96
N LEU A 115 18.37 6.51 -9.76
CA LEU A 115 19.31 7.34 -9.00
C LEU A 115 19.29 7.01 -7.51
N SER A 116 18.11 6.78 -6.92
CA SER A 116 17.98 6.40 -5.52
C SER A 116 18.69 5.06 -5.23
N SER A 117 18.53 4.06 -6.09
CA SER A 117 19.18 2.76 -5.93
C SER A 117 20.71 2.83 -6.13
N ALA A 118 21.17 3.65 -7.08
CA ALA A 118 22.60 3.86 -7.30
C ALA A 118 23.27 4.53 -6.09
N LEU A 119 22.65 5.59 -5.56
CA LEU A 119 23.14 6.30 -4.37
C LEU A 119 23.16 5.37 -3.15
N THR A 120 22.09 4.62 -2.93
CA THR A 120 21.98 3.68 -1.80
C THR A 120 23.08 2.60 -1.89
N ALA A 121 23.32 2.02 -3.07
CA ALA A 121 24.38 1.03 -3.27
C ALA A 121 25.79 1.61 -3.01
N ALA A 122 26.06 2.84 -3.47
CA ALA A 122 27.32 3.51 -3.22
C ALA A 122 27.56 3.76 -1.73
N VAL A 123 26.52 4.21 -1.00
CA VAL A 123 26.61 4.45 0.45
C VAL A 123 26.81 3.13 1.23
N LEU A 124 26.12 2.05 0.86
CA LEU A 124 26.34 0.73 1.46
C LEU A 124 27.79 0.29 1.34
N ASN A 125 28.39 0.41 0.14
CA ASN A 125 29.79 0.08 -0.08
C ASN A 125 30.74 0.90 0.79
N LEU A 126 30.50 2.21 0.94
CA LEU A 126 31.31 3.06 1.81
C LEU A 126 31.18 2.68 3.30
N ARG A 127 30.06 2.05 3.69
CA ARG A 127 29.84 1.55 5.06
C ARG A 127 30.29 0.11 5.25
N GLY A 128 31.03 -0.47 4.29
CA GLY A 128 31.58 -1.83 4.38
C GLY A 128 30.59 -2.95 4.12
N VAL A 129 29.43 -2.63 3.56
CA VAL A 129 28.45 -3.60 3.06
C VAL A 129 28.64 -3.73 1.55
N GLU A 130 29.23 -4.85 1.10
CA GLU A 130 29.39 -5.08 -0.34
C GLU A 130 28.03 -5.11 -1.03
N ALA A 131 27.77 -4.11 -1.87
CA ALA A 131 26.48 -3.91 -2.53
C ALA A 131 26.65 -3.62 -4.02
N ARG A 132 25.67 -4.05 -4.80
CA ARG A 132 25.62 -3.80 -6.24
C ARG A 132 24.27 -3.30 -6.67
N GLN A 133 24.25 -2.16 -7.34
CA GLN A 133 23.03 -1.71 -8.03
C GLN A 133 22.69 -2.69 -9.16
N VAL A 134 21.43 -3.12 -9.19
CA VAL A 134 20.86 -3.92 -10.27
C VAL A 134 19.69 -3.13 -10.88
N ASP A 135 19.67 -2.97 -12.19
CA ASP A 135 18.56 -2.33 -12.89
C ASP A 135 17.32 -3.23 -12.81
N ALA A 136 16.29 -2.79 -12.10
CA ALA A 136 15.07 -3.57 -11.89
C ALA A 136 14.36 -3.96 -13.21
N ARG A 137 14.57 -3.21 -14.29
CA ARG A 137 14.06 -3.52 -15.62
C ARG A 137 14.63 -4.81 -16.22
N ARG A 138 15.74 -5.32 -15.68
CA ARG A 138 16.31 -6.63 -16.01
C ARG A 138 15.62 -7.78 -15.29
N CYS A 139 14.97 -7.47 -14.15
CA CYS A 139 14.30 -8.44 -13.28
C CYS A 139 12.79 -8.47 -13.51
N ILE A 140 12.15 -7.30 -13.60
CA ILE A 140 10.70 -7.15 -13.68
C ILE A 140 10.29 -6.94 -15.14
N ILE A 141 9.75 -7.98 -15.74
CA ILE A 141 9.25 -7.98 -17.11
C ILE A 141 7.74 -7.81 -17.08
N THR A 142 7.23 -6.92 -17.93
CA THR A 142 5.80 -6.54 -17.92
C THR A 142 5.16 -6.62 -19.30
N ASP A 143 3.84 -6.46 -19.35
CA ASP A 143 3.12 -6.11 -20.57
C ASP A 143 3.41 -4.65 -21.01
N GLU A 144 2.70 -4.19 -22.04
CA GLU A 144 2.86 -2.86 -22.65
C GLU A 144 1.85 -1.81 -22.10
N GLU A 145 1.12 -2.12 -21.01
CA GLU A 145 0.17 -1.19 -20.39
C GLU A 145 0.90 -0.15 -19.53
N HIS A 146 1.55 0.81 -20.21
CA HIS A 146 2.33 1.88 -19.57
C HIS A 146 1.56 2.61 -18.46
N THR A 147 2.28 3.04 -17.42
CA THR A 147 1.82 3.71 -16.18
C THR A 147 1.13 2.79 -15.15
N SER A 148 0.75 1.58 -15.54
CA SER A 148 0.16 0.56 -14.65
C SER A 148 0.37 -0.86 -15.20
N ALA A 149 1.58 -1.13 -15.69
CA ALA A 149 1.93 -2.37 -16.37
C ALA A 149 1.81 -3.59 -15.45
N ALA A 150 1.25 -4.67 -15.98
CA ALA A 150 1.14 -5.93 -15.27
C ALA A 150 2.40 -6.79 -15.46
N PRO A 151 3.02 -7.31 -14.38
CA PRO A 151 4.18 -8.18 -14.49
C PRO A 151 3.85 -9.50 -15.20
N LEU A 152 4.71 -9.91 -16.11
CA LEU A 152 4.74 -11.24 -16.67
C LEU A 152 5.48 -12.13 -15.67
N LEU A 153 4.72 -12.84 -14.81
CA LEU A 153 5.27 -13.50 -13.62
C LEU A 153 6.36 -14.52 -13.94
N ARG A 154 6.15 -15.36 -14.96
CA ARG A 154 7.09 -16.41 -15.36
C ARG A 154 8.44 -15.81 -15.77
N GLU A 155 8.39 -14.81 -16.64
CA GLU A 155 9.55 -14.11 -17.18
C GLU A 155 10.26 -13.32 -16.07
N SER A 156 9.50 -12.60 -15.25
CA SER A 156 10.03 -11.84 -14.12
C SER A 156 10.72 -12.74 -13.09
N PHE A 157 10.14 -13.89 -12.75
CA PHE A 157 10.73 -14.81 -11.78
C PHE A 157 12.03 -15.42 -12.32
N ALA A 158 12.04 -15.88 -13.57
CA ALA A 158 13.26 -16.41 -14.18
C ALA A 158 14.38 -15.36 -14.23
N ARG A 159 14.08 -14.15 -14.71
CA ARG A 159 15.06 -13.05 -14.77
C ARG A 159 15.56 -12.63 -13.37
N THR A 160 14.67 -12.53 -12.41
CA THR A 160 15.03 -12.19 -11.01
C THR A 160 15.98 -13.24 -10.41
N GLU A 161 15.68 -14.51 -10.64
CA GLU A 161 16.53 -15.61 -10.18
C GLU A 161 17.93 -15.54 -10.84
N ASP A 162 17.98 -15.37 -12.13
CA ASP A 162 19.24 -15.30 -12.90
C ASP A 162 20.12 -14.10 -12.49
N GLU A 163 19.50 -12.92 -12.26
CA GLU A 163 20.22 -11.69 -11.95
C GLU A 163 20.62 -11.59 -10.47
N LEU A 164 19.77 -12.02 -9.55
CA LEU A 164 19.96 -11.75 -8.13
C LEU A 164 20.55 -12.94 -7.34
N ARG A 165 20.20 -14.18 -7.69
CA ARG A 165 20.67 -15.35 -6.95
C ARG A 165 22.20 -15.45 -6.87
N PRO A 166 22.96 -15.21 -7.95
CA PRO A 166 24.43 -15.26 -7.89
C PRO A 166 25.01 -14.21 -6.94
N LEU A 167 24.42 -13.00 -6.87
CA LEU A 167 24.86 -11.95 -5.97
C LEU A 167 24.59 -12.33 -4.51
N VAL A 168 23.37 -12.75 -4.21
CA VAL A 168 22.95 -13.18 -2.87
C VAL A 168 23.85 -14.34 -2.37
N ASN A 169 24.08 -15.34 -3.21
CA ASN A 169 24.95 -16.48 -2.86
C ASN A 169 26.41 -16.05 -2.68
N GLY A 170 26.86 -15.01 -3.38
CA GLY A 170 28.18 -14.40 -3.23
C GLY A 170 28.33 -13.47 -2.03
N GLY A 171 27.27 -13.25 -1.24
CA GLY A 171 27.28 -12.33 -0.10
C GLY A 171 27.24 -10.84 -0.48
N VAL A 172 26.96 -10.54 -1.75
CA VAL A 172 26.76 -9.17 -2.26
C VAL A 172 25.31 -8.78 -2.13
N VAL A 173 25.03 -7.60 -1.60
CA VAL A 173 23.68 -7.04 -1.43
C VAL A 173 23.21 -6.43 -2.74
N PRO A 174 22.21 -7.03 -3.44
CA PRO A 174 21.61 -6.37 -4.60
C PRO A 174 20.75 -5.19 -4.16
N VAL A 175 20.88 -4.05 -4.85
CA VAL A 175 20.08 -2.84 -4.60
C VAL A 175 19.35 -2.47 -5.88
N LEU A 176 18.01 -2.48 -5.83
CA LEU A 176 17.16 -2.21 -6.99
C LEU A 176 16.25 -0.99 -6.73
N GLY A 177 15.96 -0.25 -7.79
CA GLY A 177 14.82 0.68 -7.77
C GLY A 177 13.51 -0.10 -7.91
N GLY A 178 12.57 0.09 -6.99
CA GLY A 178 11.23 -0.49 -7.12
C GLY A 178 10.39 0.22 -8.18
N PHE A 179 9.10 -0.15 -8.30
CA PHE A 179 8.12 0.53 -9.17
C PHE A 179 8.36 0.39 -10.69
N ILE A 180 9.59 0.19 -11.16
CA ILE A 180 9.97 0.14 -12.56
C ILE A 180 10.16 -1.29 -13.08
N GLY A 181 9.82 -1.49 -14.34
CA GLY A 181 10.03 -2.71 -15.11
C GLY A 181 10.32 -2.41 -16.56
N ALA A 182 10.32 -3.43 -17.40
CA ALA A 182 10.42 -3.28 -18.83
C ALA A 182 9.57 -4.32 -19.57
N THR A 183 9.14 -3.98 -20.80
CA THR A 183 8.55 -4.96 -21.70
C THR A 183 9.60 -5.97 -22.17
N LEU A 184 9.17 -7.05 -22.84
CA LEU A 184 10.10 -8.02 -23.46
C LEU A 184 11.08 -7.37 -24.47
N GLN A 185 10.66 -6.24 -25.06
CA GLN A 185 11.47 -5.46 -26.00
C GLN A 185 12.41 -4.46 -25.31
N GLY A 186 12.38 -4.40 -23.97
CA GLY A 186 13.24 -3.51 -23.17
C GLY A 186 12.72 -2.07 -23.03
N VAL A 187 11.45 -1.80 -23.39
CA VAL A 187 10.84 -0.49 -23.19
C VAL A 187 10.46 -0.34 -21.71
N THR A 188 10.89 0.76 -21.09
CA THR A 188 10.60 1.03 -19.66
C THR A 188 9.12 1.13 -19.40
N THR A 189 8.67 0.50 -18.33
CA THR A 189 7.29 0.53 -17.81
C THR A 189 7.28 0.85 -16.33
N THR A 190 6.12 1.25 -15.79
CA THR A 190 5.90 1.40 -14.35
C THR A 190 4.70 0.60 -13.87
N LEU A 191 4.78 0.09 -12.63
CA LEU A 191 3.78 -0.81 -12.04
C LEU A 191 2.58 -0.08 -11.41
N GLY A 192 2.55 1.25 -11.48
CA GLY A 192 1.51 2.05 -10.87
C GLY A 192 1.63 2.19 -9.35
N ARG A 193 0.53 2.57 -8.70
CA ARG A 193 0.52 2.87 -7.26
C ARG A 193 0.96 1.66 -6.41
N GLY A 194 1.88 1.90 -5.45
CA GLY A 194 2.44 0.83 -4.61
C GLY A 194 3.44 -0.07 -5.33
N GLY A 195 3.91 0.33 -6.54
CA GLY A 195 4.79 -0.48 -7.38
C GLY A 195 6.09 -0.91 -6.73
N SER A 196 6.65 -0.13 -5.79
CA SER A 196 7.87 -0.55 -5.07
C SER A 196 7.60 -1.69 -4.08
N ASP A 197 6.45 -1.72 -3.40
CA ASP A 197 6.02 -2.84 -2.56
C ASP A 197 5.76 -4.07 -3.43
N TYR A 198 5.14 -3.86 -4.60
CA TYR A 198 4.89 -4.92 -5.56
C TYR A 198 6.20 -5.51 -6.11
N THR A 199 7.19 -4.67 -6.45
CA THR A 199 8.54 -5.13 -6.82
C THR A 199 9.16 -6.00 -5.74
N ALA A 200 9.08 -5.58 -4.47
CA ALA A 200 9.61 -6.36 -3.34
C ALA A 200 8.90 -7.71 -3.20
N ALA A 201 7.59 -7.76 -3.39
CA ALA A 201 6.81 -9.00 -3.33
C ALA A 201 7.15 -9.94 -4.49
N LEU A 202 7.32 -9.43 -5.71
CA LEU A 202 7.74 -10.20 -6.89
C LEU A 202 9.13 -10.81 -6.70
N ILE A 203 10.09 -10.01 -6.23
CA ILE A 203 11.46 -10.47 -5.94
C ILE A 203 11.44 -11.51 -4.83
N GLY A 204 10.67 -11.26 -3.75
CA GLY A 204 10.52 -12.19 -2.65
C GLY A 204 9.96 -13.55 -3.10
N ALA A 205 8.92 -13.55 -3.93
CA ALA A 205 8.34 -14.75 -4.49
C ALA A 205 9.31 -15.51 -5.41
N ALA A 206 10.02 -14.78 -6.30
CA ALA A 206 11.01 -15.37 -7.20
C ALA A 206 12.17 -16.05 -6.44
N LEU A 207 12.71 -15.38 -5.43
CA LEU A 207 13.83 -15.87 -4.63
C LEU A 207 13.41 -16.82 -3.50
N LYS A 208 12.08 -16.97 -3.27
CA LYS A 208 11.51 -17.79 -2.17
C LYS A 208 12.11 -17.39 -0.82
N VAL A 209 12.01 -16.11 -0.50
CA VAL A 209 12.57 -15.55 0.74
C VAL A 209 11.74 -15.94 1.98
N ASP A 210 12.34 -15.82 3.17
CA ASP A 210 11.63 -16.08 4.43
C ASP A 210 10.67 -14.94 4.79
N GLU A 211 11.10 -13.69 4.55
CA GLU A 211 10.38 -12.49 4.97
C GLU A 211 10.61 -11.34 3.98
N ILE A 212 9.59 -10.54 3.77
CA ILE A 212 9.66 -9.25 3.10
C ILE A 212 9.44 -8.17 4.15
N GLN A 213 10.38 -7.25 4.29
CA GLN A 213 10.30 -6.12 5.22
C GLN A 213 9.96 -4.84 4.45
N ILE A 214 8.85 -4.20 4.82
CA ILE A 214 8.43 -2.91 4.28
C ILE A 214 8.78 -1.83 5.29
N TRP A 215 9.88 -1.14 5.04
CA TRP A 215 10.38 -0.04 5.87
C TRP A 215 9.73 1.28 5.45
N THR A 216 9.04 1.90 6.40
CA THR A 216 8.26 3.13 6.20
C THR A 216 8.43 4.06 7.41
N ASP A 217 7.61 5.11 7.54
CA ASP A 217 7.63 6.07 8.65
C ASP A 217 6.62 5.76 9.77
N VAL A 218 5.93 4.62 9.70
CA VAL A 218 5.01 4.13 10.73
C VAL A 218 5.50 2.84 11.38
N THR A 219 5.20 2.65 12.66
CA THR A 219 5.72 1.51 13.46
C THR A 219 4.98 0.18 13.19
N GLY A 220 4.15 0.13 12.18
CA GLY A 220 3.32 -1.02 11.84
C GLY A 220 1.86 -0.64 11.67
N VAL A 221 0.97 -1.63 11.72
CA VAL A 221 -0.47 -1.41 11.74
C VAL A 221 -0.91 -1.17 13.17
N LEU A 222 -1.72 -0.15 13.39
CA LEU A 222 -2.18 0.26 14.71
C LEU A 222 -3.61 -0.21 14.98
N THR A 223 -3.96 -0.32 16.25
CA THR A 223 -5.31 -0.71 16.72
C THR A 223 -6.41 0.30 16.33
N ALA A 224 -6.03 1.55 16.05
CA ALA A 224 -6.86 2.61 15.47
C ALA A 224 -6.00 3.67 14.79
N ASP A 225 -6.61 4.62 14.08
CA ASP A 225 -5.89 5.78 13.52
C ASP A 225 -5.35 6.66 14.66
N PRO A 226 -4.04 6.89 14.77
CA PRO A 226 -3.44 7.67 15.85
C PRO A 226 -3.82 9.15 15.83
N ARG A 227 -4.36 9.65 14.71
CA ARG A 227 -4.93 11.01 14.63
C ARG A 227 -6.26 11.14 15.36
N VAL A 228 -6.95 10.02 15.54
CA VAL A 228 -8.24 9.94 16.27
C VAL A 228 -8.00 9.44 17.68
N VAL A 229 -7.16 8.42 17.85
CA VAL A 229 -6.82 7.77 19.12
C VAL A 229 -5.30 7.80 19.30
N PRO A 230 -4.74 8.82 19.99
CA PRO A 230 -3.29 8.92 20.21
C PRO A 230 -2.68 7.71 20.95
N GLU A 231 -3.45 7.00 21.74
CA GLU A 231 -3.06 5.82 22.52
C GLU A 231 -3.13 4.52 21.69
N ALA A 232 -3.37 4.60 20.39
CA ALA A 232 -3.39 3.44 19.50
C ALA A 232 -2.07 2.65 19.59
N GLN A 233 -2.18 1.32 19.73
CA GLN A 233 -1.06 0.42 19.94
C GLN A 233 -0.69 -0.29 18.64
N THR A 234 0.59 -0.63 18.47
CA THR A 234 1.03 -1.47 17.35
C THR A 234 0.49 -2.89 17.52
N ILE A 235 -0.01 -3.46 16.43
CA ILE A 235 -0.48 -4.84 16.37
C ILE A 235 0.72 -5.71 15.98
N ASP A 236 1.08 -6.67 16.83
CA ASP A 236 2.26 -7.51 16.59
C ASP A 236 2.09 -8.41 15.36
N ARG A 237 0.89 -9.00 15.20
CA ARG A 237 0.59 -9.97 14.12
C ARG A 237 -0.80 -9.81 13.53
N LEU A 238 -0.87 -9.93 12.22
CA LEU A 238 -2.11 -9.96 11.43
C LEU A 238 -2.06 -11.12 10.43
N SER A 239 -3.20 -11.71 10.13
CA SER A 239 -3.36 -12.51 8.93
C SER A 239 -3.37 -11.62 7.68
N TYR A 240 -3.11 -12.21 6.50
CA TYR A 240 -3.25 -11.47 5.24
C TYR A 240 -4.65 -10.90 5.05
N SER A 241 -5.69 -11.66 5.45
CA SER A 241 -7.07 -11.23 5.33
C SER A 241 -7.38 -10.04 6.23
N GLU A 242 -6.93 -10.06 7.51
CA GLU A 242 -7.10 -8.94 8.44
C GLU A 242 -6.37 -7.69 7.95
N ALA A 243 -5.13 -7.85 7.44
CA ALA A 243 -4.38 -6.74 6.89
C ALA A 243 -5.05 -6.14 5.63
N ALA A 244 -5.68 -6.97 4.80
CA ALA A 244 -6.43 -6.53 3.63
C ALA A 244 -7.66 -5.71 4.01
N GLU A 245 -8.43 -6.15 5.00
CA GLU A 245 -9.60 -5.42 5.52
C GLU A 245 -9.19 -4.06 6.10
N LEU A 246 -8.16 -4.05 6.94
CA LEU A 246 -7.64 -2.80 7.52
C LEU A 246 -7.14 -1.82 6.47
N ALA A 247 -6.44 -2.32 5.45
CA ALA A 247 -5.96 -1.48 4.35
C ALA A 247 -7.09 -0.85 3.54
N TYR A 248 -8.19 -1.57 3.34
CA TYR A 248 -9.36 -1.08 2.63
C TYR A 248 -10.10 0.00 3.41
N PHE A 249 -10.26 -0.19 4.72
CA PHE A 249 -11.02 0.72 5.60
C PHE A 249 -10.17 1.79 6.28
N GLY A 250 -8.95 2.07 5.83
CA GLY A 250 -8.23 3.28 6.26
C GLY A 250 -6.81 3.11 6.75
N ALA A 251 -6.36 1.93 7.11
CA ALA A 251 -4.96 1.68 7.46
C ALA A 251 -4.08 1.63 6.20
N LYS A 252 -3.72 2.78 5.66
CA LYS A 252 -3.00 2.94 4.37
C LYS A 252 -1.53 2.47 4.39
N VAL A 253 -1.19 1.49 5.23
CA VAL A 253 0.20 1.06 5.43
C VAL A 253 0.62 0.02 4.38
N LEU A 254 -0.31 -0.82 3.92
CA LEU A 254 -0.05 -1.90 2.99
C LEU A 254 -1.24 -2.09 2.06
N HIS A 255 -1.00 -2.14 0.74
CA HIS A 255 -2.09 -2.39 -0.21
C HIS A 255 -2.13 -3.88 -0.58
N PRO A 256 -3.25 -4.61 -0.38
CA PRO A 256 -3.31 -6.06 -0.59
C PRO A 256 -2.84 -6.53 -1.97
N LYS A 257 -3.18 -5.80 -3.03
CA LYS A 257 -2.75 -6.13 -4.39
C LYS A 257 -1.23 -6.10 -4.57
N THR A 258 -0.52 -5.23 -3.82
CA THR A 258 0.94 -5.11 -3.96
C THR A 258 1.71 -6.22 -3.26
N ILE A 259 1.07 -6.93 -2.33
CA ILE A 259 1.68 -8.08 -1.63
C ILE A 259 1.09 -9.43 -2.09
N GLN A 260 0.27 -9.44 -3.12
CA GLN A 260 -0.34 -10.68 -3.63
C GLN A 260 0.69 -11.78 -3.94
N PRO A 261 1.86 -11.51 -4.58
CA PRO A 261 2.88 -12.54 -4.79
C PRO A 261 3.40 -13.14 -3.47
N ALA A 262 3.49 -12.35 -2.41
CA ALA A 262 3.88 -12.85 -1.08
C ALA A 262 2.78 -13.74 -0.47
N ILE A 263 1.52 -13.34 -0.61
CA ILE A 263 0.36 -14.12 -0.14
C ILE A 263 0.30 -15.48 -0.83
N GLU A 264 0.41 -15.51 -2.15
CA GLU A 264 0.35 -16.74 -2.96
C GLU A 264 1.49 -17.71 -2.65
N ASN A 265 2.65 -17.19 -2.22
CA ASN A 265 3.82 -17.98 -1.84
C ASN A 265 3.97 -18.15 -0.32
N SER A 266 2.98 -17.74 0.48
CA SER A 266 2.99 -17.82 1.95
C SER A 266 4.20 -17.14 2.62
N ILE A 267 4.71 -16.06 2.03
CA ILE A 267 5.87 -15.30 2.52
C ILE A 267 5.39 -14.23 3.51
N ALA A 268 5.91 -14.25 4.72
CA ALA A 268 5.59 -13.25 5.72
C ALA A 268 6.02 -11.84 5.27
N VAL A 269 5.19 -10.84 5.55
CA VAL A 269 5.49 -9.42 5.28
C VAL A 269 5.53 -8.66 6.60
N ARG A 270 6.67 -8.05 6.92
CA ARG A 270 6.82 -7.23 8.13
C ARG A 270 6.80 -5.75 7.77
N ILE A 271 6.00 -4.99 8.50
CA ILE A 271 5.95 -3.54 8.40
C ILE A 271 6.85 -2.97 9.50
N CYS A 272 7.89 -2.24 9.11
CA CYS A 272 8.93 -1.73 10.00
C CYS A 272 9.02 -0.20 9.93
N ASN A 273 9.39 0.42 11.03
CA ASN A 273 9.66 1.87 11.07
C ASN A 273 11.14 2.15 10.83
N SER A 274 11.45 2.82 9.71
CA SER A 274 12.83 3.18 9.40
C SER A 274 13.44 4.20 10.38
N ARG A 275 12.62 4.99 11.08
CA ARG A 275 13.08 5.93 12.10
C ARG A 275 13.26 5.30 13.48
N MET A 276 12.62 4.16 13.73
CA MET A 276 12.67 3.40 14.98
C MET A 276 12.94 1.91 14.69
N PRO A 277 14.12 1.57 14.13
CA PRO A 277 14.42 0.22 13.64
C PRO A 277 14.48 -0.85 14.74
N GLN A 278 14.56 -0.45 16.01
CA GLN A 278 14.51 -1.35 17.17
C GLN A 278 13.08 -1.88 17.45
N GLU A 279 12.05 -1.21 16.93
CA GLU A 279 10.66 -1.64 17.09
C GLU A 279 10.36 -2.84 16.17
N ARG A 280 9.66 -3.85 16.71
CA ARG A 280 9.38 -5.08 15.97
C ARG A 280 8.43 -4.91 14.78
N GLY A 281 7.63 -3.85 14.81
CA GLY A 281 6.61 -3.59 13.80
C GLY A 281 5.48 -4.64 13.78
N THR A 282 4.78 -4.74 12.65
CA THR A 282 3.68 -5.70 12.46
C THR A 282 4.08 -6.80 11.49
N LEU A 283 3.94 -8.06 11.89
CA LEU A 283 4.12 -9.21 11.01
C LEU A 283 2.76 -9.61 10.39
N VAL A 284 2.70 -9.62 9.08
CA VAL A 284 1.54 -10.08 8.30
C VAL A 284 1.87 -11.44 7.69
N GLY A 285 1.06 -12.47 7.95
CA GLY A 285 1.36 -13.83 7.51
C GLY A 285 0.14 -14.68 7.22
N PRO A 286 0.31 -15.97 6.84
CA PRO A 286 -0.79 -16.84 6.41
C PRO A 286 -1.78 -17.18 7.54
N GLN A 287 -1.31 -17.21 8.77
CA GLN A 287 -2.16 -17.46 9.95
C GLN A 287 -1.88 -16.41 11.02
N SER A 288 -2.93 -15.87 11.63
CA SER A 288 -2.76 -15.25 12.93
C SER A 288 -2.65 -16.38 13.96
N GLU A 289 -1.60 -16.39 14.78
CA GLU A 289 -1.64 -17.14 16.02
C GLU A 289 -2.88 -16.65 16.78
N THR A 290 -3.60 -17.57 17.45
CA THR A 290 -4.77 -17.24 18.25
C THR A 290 -4.42 -16.07 19.15
N SER A 291 -4.85 -14.86 18.74
CA SER A 291 -4.64 -13.66 19.53
C SER A 291 -5.48 -13.83 20.81
N ALA A 292 -4.93 -13.46 21.94
CA ALA A 292 -5.70 -13.37 23.20
C ALA A 292 -6.86 -12.36 23.07
N ARG A 293 -6.85 -11.52 22.05
CA ARG A 293 -7.88 -10.51 21.76
C ARG A 293 -8.67 -10.87 20.50
N THR A 294 -10.00 -10.94 20.64
CA THR A 294 -10.91 -11.17 19.51
C THR A 294 -10.93 -9.97 18.56
N ILE A 295 -10.91 -8.73 19.08
CA ILE A 295 -10.81 -7.51 18.28
C ILE A 295 -9.36 -7.04 18.23
N LYS A 296 -8.83 -6.85 17.01
CA LYS A 296 -7.46 -6.40 16.76
C LYS A 296 -7.34 -4.93 16.37
N ALA A 297 -8.34 -4.41 15.66
CA ALA A 297 -8.33 -3.01 15.24
C ALA A 297 -9.74 -2.47 15.00
N ILE A 298 -9.86 -1.15 15.06
CA ILE A 298 -11.03 -0.37 14.68
C ILE A 298 -10.58 0.61 13.60
N ALA A 299 -10.94 0.32 12.35
CA ALA A 299 -10.69 1.20 11.22
C ALA A 299 -11.92 2.05 10.93
N HIS A 300 -11.72 3.17 10.24
CA HIS A 300 -12.82 4.02 9.81
C HIS A 300 -12.51 4.66 8.47
N LYS A 301 -13.57 5.03 7.74
CA LYS A 301 -13.52 5.68 6.45
C LYS A 301 -14.56 6.79 6.41
N THR A 302 -14.15 8.02 6.20
CA THR A 302 -15.00 9.22 6.14
C THR A 302 -15.29 9.63 4.70
N GLY A 303 -16.22 10.60 4.51
CA GLY A 303 -16.57 11.08 3.18
C GLY A 303 -17.46 10.12 2.40
N VAL A 304 -18.11 9.18 3.06
CA VAL A 304 -18.94 8.16 2.42
C VAL A 304 -20.32 8.71 2.10
N THR A 305 -20.85 8.33 0.93
CA THR A 305 -22.24 8.58 0.56
C THR A 305 -23.02 7.26 0.54
N VAL A 306 -24.14 7.21 1.24
CA VAL A 306 -25.07 6.07 1.18
C VAL A 306 -26.16 6.36 0.18
N VAL A 307 -26.40 5.44 -0.74
CA VAL A 307 -27.49 5.47 -1.70
C VAL A 307 -28.46 4.34 -1.38
N GLN A 308 -29.72 4.68 -1.14
CA GLN A 308 -30.78 3.71 -0.88
C GLN A 308 -31.77 3.70 -2.05
N ILE A 309 -32.07 2.51 -2.54
CA ILE A 309 -33.08 2.30 -3.58
C ILE A 309 -34.19 1.44 -2.99
N THR A 310 -35.44 1.95 -3.04
CA THR A 310 -36.63 1.24 -2.59
C THR A 310 -37.54 0.98 -3.78
N SER A 311 -37.93 -0.29 -3.98
CA SER A 311 -38.79 -0.70 -5.09
C SER A 311 -39.62 -1.92 -4.76
N LEU A 312 -40.95 -1.81 -4.84
CA LEU A 312 -41.83 -2.97 -4.73
C LEU A 312 -41.62 -3.97 -5.88
N ARG A 313 -41.01 -3.54 -7.00
CA ARG A 313 -40.66 -4.44 -8.12
C ARG A 313 -39.54 -5.43 -7.78
N MET A 314 -38.84 -5.21 -6.66
CA MET A 314 -37.79 -6.14 -6.17
C MET A 314 -38.40 -7.39 -5.56
N LEU A 315 -39.60 -7.29 -5.00
CA LEU A 315 -40.24 -8.40 -4.27
C LEU A 315 -40.49 -9.58 -5.22
N GLY A 316 -39.81 -10.70 -4.99
CA GLY A 316 -39.91 -11.92 -5.80
C GLY A 316 -39.45 -11.81 -7.25
N ALA A 317 -38.77 -10.73 -7.62
CA ALA A 317 -38.32 -10.48 -8.99
C ALA A 317 -36.93 -11.02 -9.25
N TYR A 318 -36.75 -11.69 -10.40
CA TYR A 318 -35.43 -12.08 -10.88
C TYR A 318 -34.74 -10.90 -11.60
N GLY A 319 -33.42 -10.75 -11.35
CA GLY A 319 -32.59 -9.83 -12.09
C GLY A 319 -32.61 -8.37 -11.62
N PHE A 320 -33.37 -8.01 -10.57
CA PHE A 320 -33.39 -6.64 -10.07
C PHE A 320 -32.01 -6.15 -9.60
N LEU A 321 -31.32 -6.94 -8.79
CA LEU A 321 -29.96 -6.62 -8.34
C LEU A 321 -28.96 -6.53 -9.50
N ARG A 322 -29.11 -7.37 -10.53
CA ARG A 322 -28.30 -7.26 -11.74
C ARG A 322 -28.49 -5.89 -12.41
N ALA A 323 -29.75 -5.50 -12.66
CA ALA A 323 -30.05 -4.21 -13.29
C ALA A 323 -29.51 -3.02 -12.47
N LEU A 324 -29.59 -3.12 -11.13
CA LEU A 324 -29.05 -2.12 -10.22
C LEU A 324 -27.54 -2.01 -10.32
N PHE A 325 -26.80 -3.13 -10.23
CA PHE A 325 -25.33 -3.11 -10.30
C PHE A 325 -24.80 -2.76 -11.69
N GLU A 326 -25.52 -3.08 -12.79
CA GLU A 326 -25.18 -2.64 -14.14
C GLU A 326 -25.14 -1.10 -14.28
N VAL A 327 -25.92 -0.35 -13.50
CA VAL A 327 -25.82 1.11 -13.46
C VAL A 327 -24.45 1.55 -12.94
N PHE A 328 -24.01 1.01 -11.80
CA PHE A 328 -22.71 1.36 -11.22
C PHE A 328 -21.54 0.91 -12.10
N ASP A 329 -21.64 -0.26 -12.75
CA ASP A 329 -20.63 -0.78 -13.68
C ASP A 329 -20.43 0.17 -14.87
N ARG A 330 -21.53 0.65 -15.52
CA ARG A 330 -21.45 1.61 -16.61
C ARG A 330 -20.75 2.90 -16.23
N HIS A 331 -20.96 3.36 -14.99
CA HIS A 331 -20.32 4.57 -14.45
C HIS A 331 -18.96 4.31 -13.83
N ARG A 332 -18.47 3.05 -13.81
CA ARG A 332 -17.20 2.61 -13.22
C ARG A 332 -17.03 3.03 -11.75
N VAL A 333 -18.12 2.99 -10.98
CA VAL A 333 -18.14 3.35 -9.56
C VAL A 333 -18.03 2.09 -8.72
N VAL A 334 -17.09 2.10 -7.78
CA VAL A 334 -16.87 1.01 -6.82
C VAL A 334 -17.86 1.15 -5.67
N ILE A 335 -18.45 0.03 -5.28
CA ILE A 335 -19.37 -0.10 -4.15
C ILE A 335 -18.62 -0.80 -3.01
N ASP A 336 -18.66 -0.24 -1.80
CA ASP A 336 -17.96 -0.80 -0.64
C ASP A 336 -18.84 -1.76 0.18
N VAL A 337 -19.97 -1.24 0.67
CA VAL A 337 -20.90 -2.00 1.51
C VAL A 337 -22.24 -2.08 0.83
N VAL A 338 -22.86 -3.26 0.89
CA VAL A 338 -24.20 -3.52 0.35
C VAL A 338 -25.04 -4.19 1.42
N THR A 339 -26.24 -3.66 1.62
CA THR A 339 -27.25 -4.32 2.48
C THR A 339 -28.59 -4.35 1.73
N THR A 340 -29.28 -5.47 1.80
CA THR A 340 -30.55 -5.67 1.08
C THR A 340 -31.66 -6.09 2.02
N SER A 341 -32.89 -5.67 1.69
CA SER A 341 -34.13 -6.23 2.21
C SER A 341 -34.98 -6.75 1.04
N GLU A 342 -36.22 -7.12 1.30
CA GLU A 342 -37.15 -7.61 0.26
C GLU A 342 -37.50 -6.54 -0.76
N VAL A 343 -37.44 -5.26 -0.40
CA VAL A 343 -37.90 -4.14 -1.23
C VAL A 343 -36.91 -2.98 -1.29
N SER A 344 -35.74 -3.08 -0.65
CA SER A 344 -34.75 -2.02 -0.67
C SER A 344 -33.31 -2.54 -0.71
N VAL A 345 -32.42 -1.75 -1.30
CA VAL A 345 -30.97 -1.95 -1.32
C VAL A 345 -30.31 -0.66 -0.86
N SER A 346 -29.40 -0.75 0.11
CA SER A 346 -28.52 0.34 0.53
C SER A 346 -27.10 0.04 0.15
N LEU A 347 -26.42 1.03 -0.44
CA LEU A 347 -25.07 0.92 -0.97
C LEU A 347 -24.21 2.07 -0.43
N SER A 348 -22.96 1.83 -0.12
CA SER A 348 -22.01 2.89 0.21
C SER A 348 -21.03 3.14 -0.93
N LEU A 349 -20.71 4.41 -1.17
CA LEU A 349 -19.82 4.88 -2.22
C LEU A 349 -18.78 5.84 -1.64
N ASP A 350 -17.53 5.71 -2.06
CA ASP A 350 -16.46 6.67 -1.76
C ASP A 350 -16.47 7.86 -2.71
N ASP A 351 -16.61 7.56 -4.00
CA ASP A 351 -16.62 8.56 -5.06
C ASP A 351 -18.05 8.84 -5.50
N ALA A 352 -18.53 10.02 -5.15
CA ALA A 352 -19.85 10.50 -5.52
C ALA A 352 -19.84 11.39 -6.79
N SER A 353 -18.74 11.45 -7.54
CA SER A 353 -18.61 12.32 -8.73
C SER A 353 -19.64 12.01 -9.82
N ALA A 354 -19.90 10.71 -10.06
CA ALA A 354 -20.89 10.22 -11.02
C ALA A 354 -22.31 10.12 -10.45
N LEU A 355 -22.52 10.47 -9.17
CA LEU A 355 -23.79 10.26 -8.47
C LEU A 355 -25.01 10.88 -9.16
N PRO A 356 -24.97 12.11 -9.74
CA PRO A 356 -26.13 12.67 -10.43
C PRO A 356 -26.65 11.79 -11.56
N SER A 357 -25.77 11.29 -12.43
CA SER A 357 -26.12 10.41 -13.55
C SER A 357 -26.60 9.04 -13.08
N ILE A 358 -25.95 8.50 -12.04
CA ILE A 358 -26.36 7.22 -11.42
C ILE A 358 -27.78 7.33 -10.86
N VAL A 359 -28.10 8.41 -10.16
CA VAL A 359 -29.42 8.63 -9.54
C VAL A 359 -30.50 8.71 -10.61
N GLU A 360 -30.28 9.40 -11.71
CA GLU A 360 -31.24 9.49 -12.84
C GLU A 360 -31.57 8.09 -13.38
N GLU A 361 -30.60 7.22 -13.56
CA GLU A 361 -30.83 5.84 -14.00
C GLU A 361 -31.52 4.98 -12.92
N LEU A 362 -31.08 5.10 -11.65
CA LEU A 362 -31.68 4.34 -10.55
C LEU A 362 -33.14 4.71 -10.28
N GLN A 363 -33.55 5.96 -10.54
CA GLN A 363 -34.95 6.39 -10.42
C GLN A 363 -35.90 5.62 -11.35
N GLN A 364 -35.38 5.02 -12.43
CA GLN A 364 -36.17 4.15 -13.30
C GLN A 364 -36.46 2.78 -12.63
N LEU A 365 -35.64 2.38 -11.67
CA LEU A 365 -35.78 1.13 -10.94
C LEU A 365 -36.61 1.29 -9.65
N GLY A 366 -36.58 2.46 -9.00
CA GLY A 366 -37.26 2.69 -7.74
C GLY A 366 -37.07 4.10 -7.20
N THR A 367 -37.52 4.31 -5.98
CA THR A 367 -37.30 5.56 -5.24
C THR A 367 -35.89 5.59 -4.69
N VAL A 368 -35.13 6.66 -4.94
CA VAL A 368 -33.74 6.81 -4.54
C VAL A 368 -33.63 7.82 -3.40
N GLY A 369 -33.05 7.38 -2.28
CA GLY A 369 -32.61 8.23 -1.16
C GLY A 369 -31.08 8.37 -1.18
N ILE A 370 -30.56 9.53 -0.76
CA ILE A 370 -29.13 9.82 -0.70
C ILE A 370 -28.81 10.40 0.67
N GLU A 371 -27.83 9.82 1.34
CA GLU A 371 -27.31 10.32 2.61
C GLU A 371 -25.82 10.62 2.46
N LYS A 372 -25.43 11.88 2.54
CA LYS A 372 -24.05 12.36 2.52
C LYS A 372 -23.52 12.58 3.93
N GLY A 373 -22.19 12.76 4.07
CA GLY A 373 -21.58 13.00 5.37
C GLY A 373 -21.66 11.76 6.29
N ARG A 374 -21.54 10.59 5.69
CA ARG A 374 -21.51 9.31 6.39
C ARG A 374 -20.09 8.79 6.52
N ALA A 375 -19.90 7.91 7.48
CA ALA A 375 -18.65 7.19 7.68
C ALA A 375 -18.90 5.71 7.96
N ILE A 376 -18.00 4.88 7.47
CA ILE A 376 -17.96 3.45 7.78
C ILE A 376 -17.02 3.25 8.96
N ILE A 377 -17.46 2.53 9.98
CA ILE A 377 -16.61 1.96 11.02
C ILE A 377 -16.47 0.46 10.72
N CYS A 378 -15.24 -0.02 10.72
CA CYS A 378 -14.89 -1.42 10.51
C CYS A 378 -14.19 -1.97 11.75
N VAL A 379 -14.81 -2.94 12.41
CA VAL A 379 -14.21 -3.69 13.51
C VAL A 379 -13.57 -4.94 12.93
N VAL A 380 -12.25 -5.08 13.12
CA VAL A 380 -11.45 -6.18 12.54
C VAL A 380 -10.86 -7.04 13.65
N GLY A 381 -10.94 -8.34 13.48
CA GLY A 381 -10.38 -9.31 14.42
C GLY A 381 -10.62 -10.75 13.98
N ASP A 382 -10.14 -11.69 14.77
CA ASP A 382 -10.27 -13.11 14.45
C ASP A 382 -11.53 -13.72 15.08
N GLY A 383 -12.25 -14.54 14.31
CA GLY A 383 -13.41 -15.28 14.78
C GLY A 383 -14.60 -14.43 15.21
N LEU A 384 -14.70 -13.16 14.78
CA LEU A 384 -15.77 -12.23 15.19
C LEU A 384 -17.16 -12.81 14.96
N ARG A 385 -17.39 -13.44 13.80
CA ARG A 385 -18.67 -14.03 13.46
C ARG A 385 -19.10 -15.16 14.41
N GLY A 386 -18.13 -15.85 15.02
CA GLY A 386 -18.38 -17.00 15.92
C GLY A 386 -18.37 -16.63 17.41
N THR A 387 -18.06 -15.40 17.76
CA THR A 387 -17.91 -14.96 19.15
C THR A 387 -19.18 -14.24 19.62
N ALA A 388 -19.98 -14.94 20.42
CA ALA A 388 -21.22 -14.38 20.95
C ALA A 388 -20.97 -13.13 21.82
N GLY A 389 -21.80 -12.10 21.64
CA GLY A 389 -21.80 -10.89 22.48
C GLY A 389 -20.87 -9.77 22.02
N ILE A 390 -20.04 -9.97 21.02
CA ILE A 390 -19.15 -8.91 20.50
C ILE A 390 -19.95 -7.72 19.97
N GLU A 391 -20.95 -7.98 19.13
CA GLU A 391 -21.82 -6.95 18.57
C GLU A 391 -22.57 -6.20 19.67
N ALA A 392 -23.06 -6.93 20.67
CA ALA A 392 -23.74 -6.32 21.81
C ALA A 392 -22.82 -5.35 22.56
N ARG A 393 -21.57 -5.72 22.82
CA ARG A 393 -20.57 -4.83 23.43
C ARG A 393 -20.30 -3.60 22.57
N VAL A 394 -20.09 -3.79 21.26
CA VAL A 394 -19.84 -2.67 20.33
C VAL A 394 -21.00 -1.68 20.36
N PHE A 395 -22.23 -2.14 20.12
CA PHE A 395 -23.39 -1.24 20.05
C PHE A 395 -23.80 -0.67 21.40
N SER A 396 -23.56 -1.37 22.52
CA SER A 396 -23.75 -0.81 23.85
C SER A 396 -22.79 0.33 24.15
N THR A 397 -21.54 0.23 23.67
CA THR A 397 -20.51 1.28 23.84
C THR A 397 -20.87 2.58 23.12
N ILE A 398 -21.59 2.48 22.00
CA ILE A 398 -22.01 3.62 21.17
C ILE A 398 -23.54 3.78 21.13
N SER A 399 -24.25 3.41 22.20
CA SER A 399 -25.73 3.30 22.24
C SER A 399 -26.48 4.60 21.95
N ASP A 400 -25.82 5.75 22.11
CA ASP A 400 -26.34 7.10 21.80
C ASP A 400 -25.96 7.60 20.37
N ILE A 401 -25.24 6.80 19.61
CA ILE A 401 -24.86 7.11 18.21
C ILE A 401 -25.77 6.31 17.27
N ASN A 402 -26.47 7.03 16.37
CA ASN A 402 -27.33 6.37 15.40
C ASN A 402 -26.52 5.58 14.38
N VAL A 403 -26.88 4.32 14.17
CA VAL A 403 -26.30 3.42 13.17
C VAL A 403 -27.32 3.26 12.04
N SER A 404 -26.97 3.73 10.85
CA SER A 404 -27.88 3.73 9.68
C SER A 404 -27.81 2.45 8.86
N LEU A 405 -26.68 1.73 8.89
CA LEU A 405 -26.45 0.50 8.14
C LEU A 405 -25.50 -0.41 8.90
N ILE A 406 -25.77 -1.70 8.89
CA ILE A 406 -24.89 -2.74 9.44
C ILE A 406 -24.64 -3.80 8.35
N SER A 407 -23.41 -4.18 8.13
CA SER A 407 -23.02 -5.28 7.26
C SER A 407 -22.18 -6.28 8.06
N GLN A 408 -22.70 -7.49 8.16
CA GLN A 408 -22.08 -8.59 8.89
C GLN A 408 -22.36 -9.91 8.16
N GLY A 409 -21.46 -10.88 8.31
CA GLY A 409 -21.66 -12.25 7.83
C GLY A 409 -21.01 -12.55 6.48
N ALA A 410 -20.63 -11.56 5.70
CA ALA A 410 -19.83 -11.74 4.48
C ALA A 410 -18.39 -12.17 4.80
N SER A 411 -17.85 -11.68 5.89
CA SER A 411 -16.53 -12.04 6.41
C SER A 411 -16.61 -12.61 7.82
N SER A 412 -15.67 -13.48 8.21
CA SER A 412 -15.56 -14.01 9.58
C SER A 412 -14.66 -13.13 10.46
N ILE A 413 -13.94 -12.18 9.86
CA ILE A 413 -12.89 -11.39 10.51
C ILE A 413 -13.24 -9.90 10.64
N ASN A 414 -14.37 -9.48 10.10
CA ASN A 414 -14.84 -8.10 10.28
C ASN A 414 -16.38 -8.04 10.40
N PHE A 415 -16.83 -6.93 10.96
CA PHE A 415 -18.14 -6.39 10.67
C PHE A 415 -18.05 -4.87 10.59
N THR A 416 -18.92 -4.30 9.75
CA THR A 416 -18.93 -2.88 9.44
C THR A 416 -20.30 -2.27 9.75
N PHE A 417 -20.29 -1.01 10.12
CA PHE A 417 -21.52 -0.24 10.27
C PHE A 417 -21.29 1.22 9.88
N VAL A 418 -22.38 1.90 9.52
CA VAL A 418 -22.36 3.28 9.05
C VAL A 418 -22.99 4.20 10.09
N ILE A 419 -22.31 5.31 10.37
CA ILE A 419 -22.74 6.38 11.27
C ILE A 419 -22.59 7.75 10.62
N ASP A 420 -23.03 8.80 11.31
CA ASP A 420 -22.73 10.18 10.92
C ASP A 420 -21.24 10.47 11.05
N GLU A 421 -20.66 11.10 10.03
CA GLU A 421 -19.21 11.37 9.97
C GLU A 421 -18.74 12.22 11.16
N GLU A 422 -19.56 13.16 11.62
CA GLU A 422 -19.24 14.02 12.77
C GLU A 422 -19.05 13.24 14.09
N ARG A 423 -19.63 12.03 14.19
CA ARG A 423 -19.56 11.19 15.39
C ARG A 423 -18.41 10.14 15.34
N VAL A 424 -17.62 10.09 14.24
CA VAL A 424 -16.55 9.10 14.04
C VAL A 424 -15.52 9.14 15.15
N LYS A 425 -15.00 10.33 15.47
CA LYS A 425 -13.97 10.48 16.51
C LYS A 425 -14.43 9.92 17.84
N GLU A 426 -15.63 10.27 18.23
CA GLU A 426 -16.22 9.80 19.47
C GLU A 426 -16.44 8.28 19.48
N ALA A 427 -17.04 7.73 18.40
CA ALA A 427 -17.30 6.31 18.30
C ALA A 427 -16.00 5.48 18.35
N VAL A 428 -14.99 5.86 17.56
CA VAL A 428 -13.71 5.14 17.50
C VAL A 428 -12.97 5.23 18.83
N THR A 429 -12.97 6.40 19.50
CA THR A 429 -12.32 6.56 20.81
C THR A 429 -12.98 5.67 21.86
N ARG A 430 -14.32 5.71 21.99
CA ARG A 430 -15.07 4.87 22.97
C ARG A 430 -14.85 3.38 22.74
N LEU A 431 -14.92 2.94 21.48
CA LEU A 431 -14.69 1.55 21.12
C LEU A 431 -13.24 1.13 21.42
N HIS A 432 -12.28 1.99 21.14
CA HIS A 432 -10.88 1.71 21.44
C HIS A 432 -10.65 1.59 22.97
N GLU A 433 -11.21 2.49 23.76
CA GLU A 433 -11.15 2.41 25.23
C GLU A 433 -11.75 1.12 25.75
N GLU A 434 -12.91 0.72 25.24
CA GLU A 434 -13.60 -0.51 25.65
C GLU A 434 -12.75 -1.76 25.37
N PHE A 435 -12.21 -1.90 24.15
CA PHE A 435 -11.58 -3.14 23.72
C PHE A 435 -10.06 -3.20 23.93
N PHE A 436 -9.38 -2.06 24.06
CA PHE A 436 -7.92 -2.05 24.18
C PHE A 436 -7.38 -1.54 25.49
N THR A 437 -8.16 -0.74 26.23
CA THR A 437 -7.73 -0.20 27.54
C THR A 437 -8.32 -0.98 28.70
N ARG A 438 -9.62 -1.20 28.72
CA ARG A 438 -10.32 -1.90 29.84
C ARG A 438 -10.01 -3.40 29.85
N ASP A 439 -9.96 -4.08 28.70
CA ASP A 439 -9.59 -5.51 28.65
C ASP A 439 -8.17 -5.77 29.15
N ASN A 440 -7.22 -4.83 28.91
CA ASN A 440 -5.87 -4.92 29.49
C ASN A 440 -5.87 -4.84 31.03
N ALA A 441 -6.74 -4.05 31.62
CA ALA A 441 -6.84 -3.94 33.06
C ALA A 441 -7.44 -5.22 33.70
N GLN A 442 -8.40 -5.85 33.04
CA GLN A 442 -9.01 -7.10 33.50
C GLN A 442 -8.07 -8.31 33.34
N ASN A 443 -7.28 -8.38 32.28
CA ASN A 443 -6.31 -9.46 32.09
C ASN A 443 -5.04 -9.33 32.95
N ARG A 444 -4.73 -8.14 33.48
CA ARG A 444 -3.65 -7.95 34.47
C ARG A 444 -4.11 -8.25 35.91
N ALA A 445 -5.42 -8.31 36.14
CA ALA A 445 -6.02 -8.58 37.45
C ALA A 445 -6.39 -10.07 37.70
N ARG A 446 -6.19 -10.92 36.66
CA ARG A 446 -6.29 -12.40 36.73
C ARG A 446 -4.89 -13.01 36.70
#